data_b80cde8eb2b2c389b342b9f44d1b477d
#
_entry.id   b80cde8eb2b2c389b342b9f44d1b477d
#
_cell.length_a   1.000
_cell.length_b   1.000
_cell.length_c   1.000
_cell.angle_alpha   90.00
_cell.angle_beta   90.00
_cell.angle_gamma   90.00
#
_symmetry.space_group_name_H-M   'P 1'
#
loop_
_entity.id
_entity.type
_entity.pdbx_description
1 polymer ?
#
loop_
_entity_poly.entity_id
_entity_poly.type
_entity_poly.pdbx_seq_one_letter_code
_entity_poly.pdbx_strand_id
1 'polypeptide(L)'
;MKLKITILAFMLLTGTSLWAAGAYTIYPTPHQQIEQTGTVTLAGTVNVVCGKSIDQATRQRAEQVLKEHGLRCKWASAPKNGAANLLLGVNGDKGAADKAATSLRLSRAVFASQKYDKHLLAVAGKGNAATIVILGENTDATFCGLASLEQMLDGRQGHLACVTIYDYADVKNRGIIEGYYGVPYSEEVTEDLFRFMARYKMNSYMYGAKSDLYHSQLWEKPYPLTITPEQKKIGMMTQDMMRNMAKVATANKVNFIWAIHPGTAFFDTKSDGVLDKIMEKYESMYKLGMRQFGVFVDDCGVPDDSASLNIGARRLTALQQLVDKRWNRKGAAPADTVKPLNYVPQLYAYSWVSKEQAGRFFHSLSATPKKTVIYITGKNIWSVPNNEDPAIVSKWLGREVGWWWNYPCNDNDMDKLFVSDMYANFHDEKHIDNDAKVTDSLGVKTLISNPMQQGAASKIALFSIGDYAWNNAAFDVRKSFEAAVPAVVGKQYAEAYLTVCPYLRHYDYDSPWPTLEQMRKLAAACKKLGELAKSDNEGARLFYDDIEPWLTKVNDMADCAIILLTKDSQTKEAVSRAVENVEKMDTDKKYDVEILNGMGKDIKIGSTQAKPAERVLLPMLKKLAGK
;
A
#
# COMPACT_ATOMS: atom_id res chain seq x y z
N MET A 1 25.12 36.71 58.31
CA MET A 1 25.54 36.09 57.05
C MET A 1 24.25 35.60 56.34
N LYS A 2 23.74 36.38 55.40
CA LYS A 2 22.46 36.11 54.68
C LYS A 2 22.77 35.44 53.36
N LEU A 3 22.38 34.17 53.22
CA LEU A 3 22.52 33.38 52.02
C LEU A 3 21.39 33.78 51.02
N LYS A 4 21.78 34.37 49.89
CA LYS A 4 20.86 34.64 48.78
C LYS A 4 20.69 33.40 47.93
N ILE A 5 19.52 32.79 47.96
CA ILE A 5 19.13 31.71 47.05
C ILE A 5 18.56 32.39 45.79
N THR A 6 19.28 32.26 44.69
CA THR A 6 18.81 32.66 43.36
C THR A 6 18.02 31.50 42.77
N ILE A 7 16.70 31.63 42.70
CA ILE A 7 15.80 30.68 42.01
C ILE A 7 15.87 31.00 40.54
N LEU A 8 16.48 30.08 39.78
CA LEU A 8 16.48 30.09 38.31
C LEU A 8 15.12 29.51 37.85
N ALA A 9 14.20 30.37 37.44
CA ALA A 9 12.95 29.94 36.88
C ALA A 9 13.19 29.35 35.49
N PHE A 10 13.08 28.01 35.35
CA PHE A 10 12.95 27.34 34.08
C PHE A 10 11.53 27.59 33.56
N MET A 11 11.37 28.53 32.62
CA MET A 11 10.15 28.64 31.83
C MET A 11 10.05 27.39 30.92
N LEU A 12 9.22 26.45 31.31
CA LEU A 12 8.66 25.47 30.40
C LEU A 12 7.76 26.22 29.41
N LEU A 13 8.29 26.54 28.26
CA LEU A 13 7.47 26.85 27.07
C LEU A 13 6.77 25.58 26.65
N THR A 14 5.56 25.35 27.13
CA THR A 14 4.59 24.48 26.50
C THR A 14 4.15 25.16 25.21
N GLY A 15 4.98 25.00 24.18
CA GLY A 15 4.60 25.35 22.83
C GLY A 15 3.53 24.39 22.37
N THR A 16 2.26 24.78 22.48
CA THR A 16 1.21 24.27 21.59
C THR A 16 1.64 24.68 20.20
N SER A 17 2.25 23.75 19.46
CA SER A 17 2.48 23.93 18.05
C SER A 17 1.13 24.02 17.35
N LEU A 18 0.62 25.24 17.17
CA LEU A 18 -0.31 25.53 16.09
C LEU A 18 0.41 25.11 14.79
N TRP A 19 0.03 23.96 14.26
CA TRP A 19 0.41 23.56 12.92
C TRP A 19 -0.22 24.58 11.97
N ALA A 20 0.50 25.64 11.63
CA ALA A 20 0.16 26.46 10.48
C ALA A 20 0.18 25.48 9.28
N ALA A 21 -0.88 25.49 8.46
CA ALA A 21 -0.91 24.72 7.22
C ALA A 21 0.35 25.08 6.44
N GLY A 22 1.27 24.14 6.29
CA GLY A 22 2.55 24.36 5.61
C GLY A 22 2.35 24.80 4.17
N ALA A 23 3.37 25.35 3.55
CA ALA A 23 3.34 25.77 2.14
C ALA A 23 2.92 24.63 1.19
N TYR A 24 3.10 23.37 1.63
CA TYR A 24 2.78 22.16 0.89
C TYR A 24 2.06 21.13 1.77
N THR A 25 1.07 20.48 1.17
CA THR A 25 0.47 19.25 1.69
C THR A 25 1.11 18.07 0.97
N ILE A 26 1.94 17.33 1.68
CA ILE A 26 2.72 16.20 1.14
C ILE A 26 2.34 14.95 1.93
N TYR A 27 2.13 13.85 1.21
CA TYR A 27 1.89 12.52 1.78
C TYR A 27 2.88 11.49 1.18
N PRO A 28 3.34 10.54 1.97
CA PRO A 28 3.22 10.47 3.43
C PRO A 28 3.68 11.75 4.12
N THR A 29 3.05 12.04 5.27
CA THR A 29 3.29 13.26 6.05
C THR A 29 4.75 13.39 6.47
N PRO A 30 5.49 14.43 6.04
CA PRO A 30 6.88 14.60 6.39
C PRO A 30 7.10 14.80 7.89
N HIS A 31 8.22 14.31 8.43
CA HIS A 31 8.58 14.50 9.84
C HIS A 31 8.86 15.95 10.19
N GLN A 32 9.42 16.72 9.27
CA GLN A 32 9.67 18.14 9.48
C GLN A 32 9.60 18.91 8.16
N GLN A 33 8.77 19.94 8.12
CA GLN A 33 8.69 20.89 7.02
C GLN A 33 8.86 22.30 7.59
N ILE A 34 9.91 23.00 7.11
CA ILE A 34 10.27 24.35 7.58
C ILE A 34 10.10 25.31 6.41
N GLU A 35 9.14 26.21 6.53
CA GLU A 35 8.94 27.25 5.53
C GLU A 35 10.10 28.24 5.52
N GLN A 36 10.47 28.68 4.32
CA GLN A 36 11.50 29.66 4.09
C GLN A 36 10.90 30.86 3.34
N THR A 37 11.49 32.03 3.55
CA THR A 37 11.04 33.24 2.83
C THR A 37 11.41 33.15 1.35
N GLY A 38 10.43 33.45 0.48
CA GLY A 38 10.63 33.57 -0.96
C GLY A 38 9.96 32.51 -1.79
N THR A 39 9.98 32.74 -3.10
CA THR A 39 9.43 31.84 -4.11
C THR A 39 10.38 31.74 -5.31
N VAL A 40 10.33 30.60 -5.98
CA VAL A 40 11.08 30.36 -7.21
C VAL A 40 10.13 29.90 -8.32
N THR A 41 10.56 30.04 -9.55
CA THR A 41 9.82 29.59 -10.73
C THR A 41 10.72 28.68 -11.57
N LEU A 42 10.22 27.48 -11.84
CA LEU A 42 10.85 26.54 -12.77
C LEU A 42 10.30 26.83 -14.17
N ALA A 43 10.98 27.67 -14.94
CA ALA A 43 10.52 28.09 -16.25
C ALA A 43 11.10 27.18 -17.36
N GLY A 44 10.26 26.28 -17.87
CA GLY A 44 10.51 25.47 -19.08
C GLY A 44 11.62 24.43 -18.97
N THR A 45 12.86 24.79 -18.63
CA THR A 45 14.00 23.86 -18.58
C THR A 45 14.66 23.87 -17.20
N VAL A 46 14.84 22.69 -16.61
CA VAL A 46 15.54 22.48 -15.34
C VAL A 46 16.85 21.73 -15.59
N ASN A 47 17.98 22.30 -15.13
CA ASN A 47 19.27 21.60 -15.18
C ASN A 47 19.33 20.57 -14.06
N VAL A 48 19.49 19.29 -14.41
CA VAL A 48 19.55 18.18 -13.44
C VAL A 48 21.00 17.74 -13.31
N VAL A 49 21.53 17.82 -12.09
CA VAL A 49 22.89 17.40 -11.76
C VAL A 49 22.82 16.26 -10.76
N CYS A 50 23.30 15.09 -11.15
CA CYS A 50 23.29 13.89 -10.31
C CYS A 50 24.66 13.58 -9.71
N GLY A 51 24.68 13.25 -8.42
CA GLY A 51 25.82 12.61 -7.78
C GLY A 51 26.14 11.24 -8.39
N LYS A 52 27.38 10.78 -8.17
CA LYS A 52 27.88 9.50 -8.74
C LYS A 52 27.11 8.27 -8.26
N SER A 53 26.56 8.31 -7.04
CA SER A 53 25.83 7.22 -6.39
C SER A 53 24.34 7.20 -6.75
N ILE A 54 23.86 8.14 -7.58
CA ILE A 54 22.47 8.16 -8.05
C ILE A 54 22.31 7.16 -9.20
N ASP A 55 21.47 6.15 -8.99
CA ASP A 55 21.23 5.09 -9.96
C ASP A 55 20.27 5.50 -11.10
N GLN A 56 20.14 4.59 -12.08
CA GLN A 56 19.37 4.86 -13.28
C GLN A 56 17.87 5.04 -13.00
N ALA A 57 17.28 4.27 -12.09
CA ALA A 57 15.85 4.37 -11.75
C ALA A 57 15.54 5.77 -11.16
N THR A 58 16.40 6.26 -10.25
CA THR A 58 16.25 7.60 -9.65
C THR A 58 16.44 8.70 -10.69
N ARG A 59 17.35 8.54 -11.66
CA ARG A 59 17.50 9.47 -12.78
C ARG A 59 16.25 9.51 -13.66
N GLN A 60 15.74 8.35 -14.05
CA GLN A 60 14.52 8.23 -14.87
C GLN A 60 13.32 8.85 -14.15
N ARG A 61 13.19 8.64 -12.83
CA ARG A 61 12.14 9.26 -12.03
C ARG A 61 12.23 10.79 -12.03
N ALA A 62 13.42 11.35 -11.89
CA ALA A 62 13.60 12.81 -11.95
C ALA A 62 13.17 13.39 -13.30
N GLU A 63 13.52 12.73 -14.40
CA GLU A 63 13.09 13.12 -15.74
C GLU A 63 11.57 13.01 -15.91
N GLN A 64 10.97 11.92 -15.44
CA GLN A 64 9.53 11.69 -15.47
C GLN A 64 8.78 12.76 -14.68
N VAL A 65 9.17 13.04 -13.43
CA VAL A 65 8.53 14.05 -12.56
C VAL A 65 8.55 15.43 -13.26
N LEU A 66 9.67 15.83 -13.82
CA LEU A 66 9.75 17.10 -14.53
C LEU A 66 8.84 17.11 -15.77
N LYS A 67 8.86 16.05 -16.59
CA LYS A 67 8.05 15.93 -17.80
C LYS A 67 6.54 15.97 -17.52
N GLU A 68 6.07 15.26 -16.51
CA GLU A 68 4.66 15.22 -16.10
C GLU A 68 4.14 16.59 -15.65
N HIS A 69 5.04 17.48 -15.19
CA HIS A 69 4.72 18.86 -14.82
C HIS A 69 5.06 19.89 -15.90
N GLY A 70 5.21 19.46 -17.16
CA GLY A 70 5.47 20.34 -18.28
C GLY A 70 6.87 20.96 -18.31
N LEU A 71 7.81 20.40 -17.54
CA LEU A 71 9.19 20.87 -17.43
C LEU A 71 10.13 19.96 -18.24
N ARG A 72 11.13 20.55 -18.87
CA ARG A 72 12.14 19.81 -19.63
C ARG A 72 13.37 19.54 -18.77
N CYS A 73 13.71 18.28 -18.60
CA CYS A 73 14.96 17.85 -17.98
C CYS A 73 16.14 18.12 -18.92
N LYS A 74 17.18 18.80 -18.40
CA LYS A 74 18.48 18.95 -19.07
C LYS A 74 19.58 18.44 -18.17
N TRP A 75 20.14 17.30 -18.51
CA TRP A 75 21.27 16.73 -17.78
C TRP A 75 22.49 17.66 -17.89
N ALA A 76 23.13 17.93 -16.76
CA ALA A 76 24.30 18.81 -16.66
C ALA A 76 25.35 18.23 -15.71
N SER A 77 26.62 18.56 -15.94
CA SER A 77 27.74 18.17 -15.08
C SER A 77 27.91 19.09 -13.86
N ALA A 78 27.37 20.32 -13.92
CA ALA A 78 27.43 21.31 -12.86
C ALA A 78 26.18 22.19 -12.86
N PRO A 79 25.81 22.78 -11.69
CA PRO A 79 24.73 23.78 -11.62
C PRO A 79 25.02 24.99 -12.48
N LYS A 80 23.97 25.59 -13.03
CA LYS A 80 24.05 26.80 -13.86
C LYS A 80 23.56 28.00 -13.05
N ASN A 81 24.40 29.02 -12.93
CA ASN A 81 24.04 30.27 -12.27
C ASN A 81 22.86 30.96 -12.98
N GLY A 82 21.94 31.54 -12.21
CA GLY A 82 20.77 32.25 -12.71
C GLY A 82 19.69 31.37 -13.35
N ALA A 83 19.80 30.05 -13.28
CA ALA A 83 18.84 29.12 -13.86
C ALA A 83 18.27 28.18 -12.80
N ALA A 84 17.20 27.44 -13.15
CA ALA A 84 16.65 26.40 -12.30
C ALA A 84 17.56 25.15 -12.33
N ASN A 85 17.93 24.68 -11.14
CA ASN A 85 18.77 23.49 -10.93
C ASN A 85 18.08 22.51 -10.00
N LEU A 86 18.04 21.23 -10.36
CA LEU A 86 17.71 20.11 -9.50
C LEU A 86 18.98 19.30 -9.23
N LEU A 87 19.40 19.28 -7.97
CA LEU A 87 20.63 18.65 -7.52
C LEU A 87 20.30 17.39 -6.73
N LEU A 88 20.62 16.24 -7.28
CA LEU A 88 20.37 14.93 -6.68
C LEU A 88 21.68 14.32 -6.18
N GLY A 89 21.70 13.85 -4.93
CA GLY A 89 22.89 13.25 -4.36
C GLY A 89 22.62 12.29 -3.21
N VAL A 90 23.67 11.56 -2.87
CA VAL A 90 23.75 10.77 -1.64
C VAL A 90 24.63 11.55 -0.65
N ASN A 91 24.20 11.61 0.61
CA ASN A 91 24.89 12.34 1.67
C ASN A 91 26.32 11.81 1.85
N GLY A 92 27.30 12.71 1.73
CA GLY A 92 28.73 12.38 1.81
C GLY A 92 29.43 12.09 0.48
N ASP A 93 28.74 12.08 -0.65
CA ASP A 93 29.31 11.90 -2.00
C ASP A 93 30.19 13.08 -2.45
N LYS A 94 30.16 14.20 -1.72
CA LYS A 94 30.88 15.45 -2.01
C LYS A 94 30.55 16.05 -3.40
N GLY A 95 29.38 15.69 -3.95
CA GLY A 95 28.85 16.17 -5.22
C GLY A 95 28.22 17.55 -5.15
N ALA A 96 27.54 17.97 -6.22
CA ALA A 96 26.86 19.27 -6.31
C ALA A 96 25.78 19.44 -5.24
N ALA A 97 25.00 18.39 -4.96
CA ALA A 97 23.97 18.41 -3.94
C ALA A 97 24.54 18.59 -2.52
N ASP A 98 25.65 17.91 -2.17
CA ASP A 98 26.34 18.11 -0.89
C ASP A 98 26.87 19.54 -0.73
N LYS A 99 27.50 20.07 -1.78
CA LYS A 99 28.04 21.44 -1.78
C LYS A 99 26.92 22.47 -1.60
N ALA A 100 25.82 22.31 -2.33
CA ALA A 100 24.67 23.19 -2.21
C ALA A 100 24.03 23.13 -0.82
N ALA A 101 23.84 21.92 -0.26
CA ALA A 101 23.31 21.76 1.09
C ALA A 101 24.21 22.41 2.16
N THR A 102 25.55 22.36 1.99
CA THR A 102 26.49 23.07 2.87
C THR A 102 26.38 24.59 2.72
N SER A 103 26.31 25.09 1.49
CA SER A 103 26.14 26.54 1.20
C SER A 103 24.83 27.09 1.76
N LEU A 104 23.76 26.30 1.71
CA LEU A 104 22.45 26.62 2.28
C LEU A 104 22.37 26.37 3.80
N ARG A 105 23.45 25.92 4.43
CA ARG A 105 23.56 25.60 5.88
C ARG A 105 22.48 24.59 6.34
N LEU A 106 22.14 23.61 5.48
CA LEU A 106 21.15 22.58 5.84
C LEU A 106 21.69 21.61 6.87
N SER A 107 20.87 21.29 7.87
CA SER A 107 21.22 20.32 8.91
C SER A 107 21.42 18.91 8.33
N ARG A 108 22.40 18.20 8.85
CA ARG A 108 22.66 16.77 8.53
C ARG A 108 22.14 15.83 9.64
N ALA A 109 21.47 16.37 10.67
CA ALA A 109 21.04 15.61 11.83
C ALA A 109 20.09 14.44 11.46
N VAL A 110 19.28 14.59 10.41
CA VAL A 110 18.38 13.52 9.91
C VAL A 110 19.16 12.22 9.61
N PHE A 111 20.38 12.31 9.09
CA PHE A 111 21.21 11.15 8.73
C PHE A 111 21.80 10.41 9.95
N ALA A 112 21.82 11.01 11.12
CA ALA A 112 22.29 10.39 12.36
C ALA A 112 21.22 9.54 13.06
N SER A 113 19.95 9.65 12.67
CA SER A 113 18.85 8.88 13.25
C SER A 113 18.93 7.39 12.88
N GLN A 114 18.32 6.52 13.70
CA GLN A 114 18.21 5.07 13.45
C GLN A 114 16.97 4.74 12.59
N LYS A 115 16.54 5.67 11.76
CA LYS A 115 15.39 5.57 10.87
C LYS A 115 15.82 5.21 9.45
N TYR A 116 14.84 5.08 8.54
CA TYR A 116 15.03 4.52 7.21
C TYR A 116 14.69 5.55 6.12
N ASP A 117 15.24 5.37 4.92
CA ASP A 117 15.00 6.25 3.76
C ASP A 117 15.19 7.74 4.09
N LYS A 118 16.19 8.02 4.94
CA LYS A 118 16.49 9.38 5.43
C LYS A 118 16.91 10.28 4.29
N HIS A 119 16.24 11.43 4.18
CA HIS A 119 16.59 12.42 3.18
C HIS A 119 16.28 13.85 3.63
N LEU A 120 16.87 14.81 2.94
CA LEU A 120 16.48 16.19 2.99
C LEU A 120 16.13 16.68 1.59
N LEU A 121 15.14 17.57 1.52
CA LEU A 121 14.78 18.32 0.33
C LEU A 121 14.77 19.80 0.68
N ALA A 122 15.40 20.64 -0.14
CA ALA A 122 15.32 22.08 0.02
C ALA A 122 15.04 22.77 -1.31
N VAL A 123 14.14 23.75 -1.29
CA VAL A 123 13.88 24.68 -2.39
C VAL A 123 14.35 26.05 -1.94
N ALA A 124 15.30 26.62 -2.65
CA ALA A 124 15.91 27.91 -2.35
C ALA A 124 16.17 28.71 -3.63
N GLY A 125 16.26 30.03 -3.50
CA GLY A 125 16.53 30.95 -4.60
C GLY A 125 15.52 32.07 -4.72
N LYS A 126 15.48 32.73 -5.89
CA LYS A 126 14.54 33.83 -6.19
C LYS A 126 14.22 33.85 -7.68
N GLY A 127 12.95 33.97 -8.01
CA GLY A 127 12.49 33.99 -9.39
C GLY A 127 12.95 32.76 -10.17
N ASN A 128 13.56 32.92 -11.34
CA ASN A 128 14.01 31.79 -12.16
C ASN A 128 15.34 31.15 -11.68
N ALA A 129 16.06 31.79 -10.76
CA ALA A 129 17.29 31.25 -10.17
C ALA A 129 16.94 30.29 -9.02
N ALA A 130 16.39 29.13 -9.33
CA ALA A 130 15.99 28.12 -8.38
C ALA A 130 17.10 27.11 -8.14
N THR A 131 17.30 26.73 -6.87
CA THR A 131 18.12 25.59 -6.48
C THR A 131 17.28 24.63 -5.66
N ILE A 132 17.00 23.44 -6.22
CA ILE A 132 16.35 22.35 -5.52
C ILE A 132 17.42 21.33 -5.19
N VAL A 133 17.57 21.00 -3.91
CA VAL A 133 18.53 20.01 -3.41
C VAL A 133 17.78 18.83 -2.83
N ILE A 134 18.09 17.62 -3.28
CA ILE A 134 17.62 16.39 -2.66
C ILE A 134 18.84 15.54 -2.32
N LEU A 135 19.03 15.26 -1.04
CA LEU A 135 20.07 14.36 -0.53
C LEU A 135 19.42 13.22 0.24
N GLY A 136 19.70 12.00 -0.15
CA GLY A 136 19.32 10.80 0.57
C GLY A 136 20.50 10.16 1.32
N GLU A 137 20.23 9.27 2.27
CA GLU A 137 21.27 8.38 2.84
C GLU A 137 21.81 7.38 1.79
N ASN A 138 21.01 7.11 0.77
CA ASN A 138 21.32 6.31 -0.41
C ASN A 138 20.46 6.79 -1.58
N THR A 139 20.57 6.15 -2.75
CA THR A 139 19.80 6.52 -3.95
C THR A 139 18.30 6.28 -3.78
N ASP A 140 17.85 5.29 -2.99
CA ASP A 140 16.44 5.00 -2.73
C ASP A 140 15.79 6.10 -1.88
N ALA A 141 16.52 6.60 -0.87
CA ALA A 141 16.10 7.75 -0.08
C ALA A 141 16.02 9.05 -0.92
N THR A 142 16.92 9.24 -1.89
CA THR A 142 16.83 10.36 -2.85
C THR A 142 15.59 10.22 -3.74
N PHE A 143 15.22 9.00 -4.13
CA PHE A 143 13.99 8.70 -4.85
C PHE A 143 12.75 9.08 -4.03
N CYS A 144 12.73 8.81 -2.71
CA CYS A 144 11.66 9.26 -1.82
C CYS A 144 11.55 10.81 -1.77
N GLY A 145 12.67 11.51 -1.81
CA GLY A 145 12.67 12.97 -1.92
C GLY A 145 12.08 13.48 -3.24
N LEU A 146 12.27 12.75 -4.36
CA LEU A 146 11.62 13.07 -5.64
C LEU A 146 10.11 12.89 -5.56
N ALA A 147 9.59 11.91 -4.81
CA ALA A 147 8.15 11.74 -4.60
C ALA A 147 7.55 12.95 -3.84
N SER A 148 8.29 13.55 -2.91
CA SER A 148 7.88 14.81 -2.28
C SER A 148 7.90 15.98 -3.26
N LEU A 149 8.94 16.10 -4.07
CA LEU A 149 9.04 17.16 -5.08
C LEU A 149 7.91 17.08 -6.12
N GLU A 150 7.55 15.89 -6.55
CA GLU A 150 6.43 15.64 -7.45
C GLU A 150 5.12 16.24 -6.91
N GLN A 151 4.79 15.94 -5.66
CA GLN A 151 3.59 16.46 -5.01
C GLN A 151 3.65 17.98 -4.78
N MET A 152 4.85 18.53 -4.55
CA MET A 152 5.04 19.97 -4.46
C MET A 152 4.81 20.69 -5.81
N LEU A 153 5.00 20.03 -6.93
CA LEU A 153 4.78 20.56 -8.27
C LEU A 153 3.31 20.49 -8.71
N ASP A 154 2.49 19.63 -8.08
CA ASP A 154 1.09 19.40 -8.47
C ASP A 154 0.28 20.69 -8.54
N GLY A 155 -0.23 21.02 -9.73
CA GLY A 155 -1.10 22.16 -9.99
C GLY A 155 -0.44 23.54 -9.83
N ARG A 156 0.90 23.61 -9.66
CA ARG A 156 1.61 24.85 -9.38
C ARG A 156 2.31 25.49 -10.60
N GLN A 157 2.25 24.86 -11.76
CA GLN A 157 2.88 25.36 -13.00
C GLN A 157 4.35 25.78 -12.82
N GLY A 158 5.09 25.04 -11.98
CA GLY A 158 6.49 25.32 -11.68
C GLY A 158 6.75 26.42 -10.63
N HIS A 159 5.71 27.03 -10.04
CA HIS A 159 5.88 28.02 -8.96
C HIS A 159 6.01 27.31 -7.60
N LEU A 160 7.15 27.47 -6.95
CA LEU A 160 7.44 26.83 -5.67
C LEU A 160 7.75 27.88 -4.58
N ALA A 161 7.16 27.72 -3.40
CA ALA A 161 7.61 28.41 -2.20
C ALA A 161 8.93 27.80 -1.71
N CYS A 162 9.82 28.61 -1.15
CA CYS A 162 11.05 28.12 -0.55
C CYS A 162 10.71 27.34 0.74
N VAL A 163 11.33 26.16 0.90
CA VAL A 163 11.05 25.22 2.00
C VAL A 163 12.27 24.35 2.26
N THR A 164 12.39 23.85 3.47
CA THR A 164 13.31 22.75 3.81
C THR A 164 12.53 21.63 4.47
N ILE A 165 12.70 20.41 3.97
CA ILE A 165 12.08 19.18 4.49
C ILE A 165 13.19 18.25 4.98
N TYR A 166 13.06 17.74 6.21
CA TYR A 166 13.87 16.65 6.75
C TYR A 166 12.95 15.48 7.01
N ASP A 167 13.23 14.36 6.37
CA ASP A 167 12.25 13.28 6.33
C ASP A 167 12.89 11.89 6.37
N TYR A 168 12.13 10.91 6.83
CA TYR A 168 12.53 9.51 6.94
C TYR A 168 11.29 8.62 7.10
N ALA A 169 11.45 7.30 7.04
CA ALA A 169 10.39 6.36 7.33
C ALA A 169 10.55 5.75 8.73
N ASP A 170 9.45 5.61 9.46
CA ASP A 170 9.41 4.88 10.73
C ASP A 170 9.53 3.37 10.51
N VAL A 171 8.88 2.84 9.48
CA VAL A 171 8.89 1.41 9.11
C VAL A 171 9.78 1.20 7.89
N LYS A 172 10.75 0.27 7.99
CA LYS A 172 11.75 0.01 6.94
C LYS A 172 11.15 -0.56 5.66
N ASN A 173 10.44 -1.70 5.79
CA ASN A 173 9.78 -2.38 4.69
C ASN A 173 8.28 -2.17 4.85
N ARG A 174 7.67 -1.48 3.90
CA ARG A 174 6.27 -1.07 3.94
C ARG A 174 5.65 -1.22 2.57
N GLY A 175 4.46 -1.78 2.52
CA GLY A 175 3.82 -2.00 1.23
C GLY A 175 2.72 -3.04 1.25
N ILE A 176 2.67 -3.85 0.20
CA ILE A 176 1.55 -4.71 -0.15
C ILE A 176 1.98 -6.17 -0.16
N ILE A 177 1.07 -7.04 0.30
CA ILE A 177 1.11 -8.47 0.00
C ILE A 177 -0.16 -8.87 -0.74
N GLU A 178 -0.02 -9.38 -1.94
CA GLU A 178 -1.09 -10.01 -2.69
C GLU A 178 -1.25 -11.44 -2.18
N GLY A 179 -1.92 -11.60 -1.03
CA GLY A 179 -2.04 -12.86 -0.31
C GLY A 179 -3.48 -13.26 0.02
N TYR A 180 -4.46 -12.52 -0.47
CA TYR A 180 -5.89 -12.78 -0.30
C TYR A 180 -6.38 -13.96 -1.15
N TYR A 181 -7.52 -14.53 -0.79
CA TYR A 181 -8.29 -15.45 -1.62
C TYR A 181 -9.22 -14.64 -2.53
N GLY A 182 -9.07 -14.80 -3.84
CA GLY A 182 -9.84 -14.04 -4.83
C GLY A 182 -9.17 -14.04 -6.19
N VAL A 183 -9.65 -13.17 -7.09
CA VAL A 183 -9.06 -12.98 -8.41
C VAL A 183 -7.72 -12.24 -8.26
N PRO A 184 -6.57 -12.83 -8.66
CA PRO A 184 -5.29 -12.15 -8.64
C PRO A 184 -5.32 -10.87 -9.49
N TYR A 185 -4.52 -9.89 -9.11
CA TYR A 185 -4.44 -8.64 -9.86
C TYR A 185 -3.96 -8.86 -11.28
N SER A 186 -4.55 -8.13 -12.22
CA SER A 186 -4.04 -8.05 -13.58
C SER A 186 -2.67 -7.34 -13.61
N GLU A 187 -1.95 -7.49 -14.72
CA GLU A 187 -0.70 -6.77 -14.95
C GLU A 187 -0.90 -5.27 -14.85
N GLU A 188 -2.00 -4.75 -15.44
CA GLU A 188 -2.34 -3.32 -15.46
C GLU A 188 -2.58 -2.77 -14.03
N VAL A 189 -3.32 -3.50 -13.20
CA VAL A 189 -3.56 -3.14 -11.79
C VAL A 189 -2.26 -3.16 -10.99
N THR A 190 -1.44 -4.19 -11.19
CA THR A 190 -0.15 -4.33 -10.48
C THR A 190 0.83 -3.21 -10.85
N GLU A 191 0.90 -2.85 -12.13
CA GLU A 191 1.74 -1.72 -12.58
C GLU A 191 1.25 -0.38 -12.01
N ASP A 192 -0.07 -0.15 -11.98
CA ASP A 192 -0.65 1.05 -11.37
C ASP A 192 -0.34 1.11 -9.87
N LEU A 193 -0.41 -0.02 -9.16
CA LEU A 193 0.00 -0.10 -7.76
C LEU A 193 1.49 0.24 -7.59
N PHE A 194 2.39 -0.21 -8.47
CA PHE A 194 3.81 0.15 -8.36
C PHE A 194 4.06 1.65 -8.55
N ARG A 195 3.36 2.30 -9.49
CA ARG A 195 3.42 3.76 -9.67
C ARG A 195 2.87 4.50 -8.43
N PHE A 196 1.76 4.01 -7.89
CA PHE A 196 1.17 4.52 -6.66
C PHE A 196 2.13 4.36 -5.47
N MET A 197 2.74 3.19 -5.29
CA MET A 197 3.72 2.92 -4.24
C MET A 197 4.93 3.84 -4.33
N ALA A 198 5.46 4.09 -5.54
CA ALA A 198 6.56 5.03 -5.76
C ALA A 198 6.21 6.46 -5.32
N ARG A 199 5.00 6.93 -5.66
CA ARG A 199 4.53 8.26 -5.32
C ARG A 199 4.30 8.44 -3.82
N TYR A 200 3.84 7.39 -3.13
CA TYR A 200 3.54 7.39 -1.70
C TYR A 200 4.58 6.64 -0.86
N LYS A 201 5.80 6.53 -1.38
CA LYS A 201 7.01 6.06 -0.68
C LYS A 201 6.88 4.66 -0.07
N MET A 202 6.04 3.77 -0.61
CA MET A 202 6.04 2.34 -0.30
C MET A 202 7.13 1.63 -1.11
N ASN A 203 7.74 0.57 -0.56
CA ASN A 203 8.93 -0.04 -1.13
C ASN A 203 8.92 -1.57 -1.23
N SER A 204 7.84 -2.24 -0.85
CA SER A 204 7.79 -3.69 -0.81
C SER A 204 6.47 -4.22 -1.36
N TYR A 205 6.54 -5.09 -2.36
CA TYR A 205 5.39 -5.82 -2.89
C TYR A 205 5.68 -7.31 -2.84
N MET A 206 4.88 -8.06 -2.10
CA MET A 206 5.01 -9.50 -1.98
C MET A 206 3.91 -10.18 -2.77
N TYR A 207 4.30 -10.97 -3.76
CA TYR A 207 3.39 -11.75 -4.60
C TYR A 207 3.22 -13.15 -4.02
N GLY A 208 2.01 -13.48 -3.63
CA GLY A 208 1.63 -14.77 -3.09
C GLY A 208 0.14 -15.03 -3.24
N ALA A 209 -0.42 -14.63 -4.42
CA ALA A 209 -1.83 -14.77 -4.74
C ALA A 209 -2.29 -16.23 -4.60
N LYS A 210 -3.19 -16.51 -3.66
CA LYS A 210 -3.63 -17.87 -3.31
C LYS A 210 -4.22 -18.64 -4.48
N SER A 211 -4.88 -17.94 -5.39
CA SER A 211 -5.51 -18.52 -6.57
C SER A 211 -4.55 -18.69 -7.77
N ASP A 212 -3.33 -18.16 -7.68
CA ASP A 212 -2.31 -18.44 -8.71
C ASP A 212 -1.81 -19.88 -8.59
N LEU A 213 -2.09 -20.67 -9.62
CA LEU A 213 -1.68 -22.08 -9.69
C LEU A 213 -0.15 -22.25 -9.58
N TYR A 214 0.62 -21.33 -10.17
CA TYR A 214 2.09 -21.42 -10.24
C TYR A 214 2.80 -20.91 -8.98
N HIS A 215 2.09 -20.20 -8.13
CA HIS A 215 2.52 -19.90 -6.76
C HIS A 215 2.27 -21.10 -5.83
N SER A 216 1.14 -21.84 -6.01
CA SER A 216 0.64 -22.86 -5.08
C SER A 216 0.67 -24.26 -5.67
N GLN A 217 -0.35 -24.71 -6.38
CA GLN A 217 -0.54 -26.13 -6.75
C GLN A 217 0.39 -26.65 -7.84
N LEU A 218 0.76 -25.82 -8.79
CA LEU A 218 1.73 -26.09 -9.83
C LEU A 218 3.08 -25.41 -9.55
N TRP A 219 3.39 -25.19 -8.27
CA TRP A 219 4.56 -24.43 -7.85
C TRP A 219 5.88 -24.98 -8.41
N GLU A 220 5.96 -26.29 -8.69
CA GLU A 220 7.13 -26.93 -9.31
C GLU A 220 7.29 -26.54 -10.81
N LYS A 221 6.22 -26.04 -11.46
CA LYS A 221 6.26 -25.74 -12.89
C LYS A 221 6.61 -24.26 -13.14
N PRO A 222 7.33 -23.96 -14.23
CA PRO A 222 7.51 -22.57 -14.66
C PRO A 222 6.17 -21.97 -15.08
N TYR A 223 6.07 -20.63 -15.00
CA TYR A 223 4.93 -19.92 -15.61
C TYR A 223 4.83 -20.22 -17.10
N PRO A 224 3.62 -20.24 -17.70
CA PRO A 224 3.43 -20.51 -19.11
C PRO A 224 3.96 -19.35 -19.98
N LEU A 225 4.25 -19.64 -21.25
CA LEU A 225 4.60 -18.61 -22.23
C LEU A 225 3.34 -17.90 -22.77
N THR A 226 2.22 -18.60 -22.85
CA THR A 226 0.93 -18.10 -23.34
C THR A 226 -0.21 -18.59 -22.47
N ILE A 227 -1.28 -17.81 -22.39
CA ILE A 227 -2.52 -18.14 -21.68
C ILE A 227 -3.73 -17.85 -22.56
N THR A 228 -4.85 -18.56 -22.32
CA THR A 228 -6.11 -18.28 -22.99
C THR A 228 -6.83 -17.08 -22.34
N PRO A 229 -7.85 -16.47 -23.01
CA PRO A 229 -8.66 -15.44 -22.40
C PRO A 229 -9.34 -15.87 -21.08
N GLU A 230 -9.80 -17.13 -20.99
CA GLU A 230 -10.39 -17.72 -19.79
C GLU A 230 -9.37 -17.82 -18.64
N GLN A 231 -8.14 -18.23 -18.98
CA GLN A 231 -7.04 -18.29 -18.02
C GLN A 231 -6.66 -16.88 -17.53
N LYS A 232 -6.68 -15.86 -18.42
CA LYS A 232 -6.43 -14.47 -18.03
C LYS A 232 -7.50 -13.97 -17.04
N LYS A 233 -8.77 -14.33 -17.25
CA LYS A 233 -9.87 -13.95 -16.34
C LYS A 233 -9.73 -14.48 -14.92
N ILE A 234 -9.11 -15.65 -14.74
CA ILE A 234 -8.81 -16.19 -13.39
C ILE A 234 -7.45 -15.70 -12.85
N GLY A 235 -6.88 -14.66 -13.43
CA GLY A 235 -5.65 -14.04 -12.97
C GLY A 235 -4.37 -14.83 -13.28
N MET A 236 -4.40 -15.78 -14.24
CA MET A 236 -3.16 -16.46 -14.66
C MET A 236 -2.21 -15.48 -15.34
N MET A 237 -0.91 -15.65 -15.07
CA MET A 237 0.18 -14.84 -15.59
C MET A 237 1.10 -15.64 -16.52
N THR A 238 1.70 -14.98 -17.50
CA THR A 238 2.78 -15.53 -18.32
C THR A 238 4.16 -15.16 -17.76
N GLN A 239 5.21 -15.80 -18.28
CA GLN A 239 6.58 -15.42 -17.95
C GLN A 239 6.90 -13.98 -18.34
N ASP A 240 6.36 -13.51 -19.48
CA ASP A 240 6.61 -12.14 -19.96
C ASP A 240 5.90 -11.10 -19.08
N MET A 241 4.67 -11.37 -18.64
CA MET A 241 3.97 -10.51 -17.68
C MET A 241 4.74 -10.44 -16.35
N MET A 242 5.18 -11.59 -15.80
CA MET A 242 6.00 -11.61 -14.57
C MET A 242 7.32 -10.84 -14.74
N ARG A 243 7.96 -10.95 -15.89
CA ARG A 243 9.20 -10.20 -16.21
C ARG A 243 8.93 -8.70 -16.28
N ASN A 244 7.83 -8.29 -16.91
CA ASN A 244 7.45 -6.91 -17.04
C ASN A 244 7.12 -6.31 -15.66
N MET A 245 6.35 -6.99 -14.84
CA MET A 245 6.07 -6.56 -13.46
C MET A 245 7.35 -6.38 -12.63
N ALA A 246 8.31 -7.31 -12.71
CA ALA A 246 9.60 -7.16 -12.02
C ALA A 246 10.39 -5.94 -12.51
N LYS A 247 10.35 -5.65 -13.81
CA LYS A 247 10.98 -4.47 -14.41
C LYS A 247 10.31 -3.18 -13.94
N VAL A 248 8.98 -3.10 -13.98
CA VAL A 248 8.21 -1.93 -13.54
C VAL A 248 8.39 -1.69 -12.04
N ALA A 249 8.35 -2.74 -11.21
CA ALA A 249 8.64 -2.65 -9.79
C ALA A 249 10.03 -2.05 -9.52
N THR A 250 11.07 -2.55 -10.21
CA THR A 250 12.44 -2.05 -10.08
C THR A 250 12.56 -0.58 -10.47
N ALA A 251 11.90 -0.16 -11.55
CA ALA A 251 11.89 1.23 -12.00
C ALA A 251 11.22 2.18 -10.98
N ASN A 252 10.26 1.67 -10.22
CA ASN A 252 9.54 2.37 -9.17
C ASN A 252 10.12 2.16 -7.76
N LYS A 253 11.31 1.56 -7.63
CA LYS A 253 11.96 1.25 -6.35
C LYS A 253 11.12 0.38 -5.42
N VAL A 254 10.20 -0.40 -5.99
CA VAL A 254 9.44 -1.42 -5.29
C VAL A 254 10.21 -2.73 -5.34
N ASN A 255 10.51 -3.28 -4.18
CA ASN A 255 11.12 -4.60 -4.07
C ASN A 255 10.07 -5.67 -4.32
N PHE A 256 10.11 -6.29 -5.50
CA PHE A 256 9.19 -7.36 -5.87
C PHE A 256 9.66 -8.68 -5.25
N ILE A 257 8.94 -9.17 -4.26
CA ILE A 257 9.20 -10.40 -3.52
C ILE A 257 8.25 -11.47 -4.08
N TRP A 258 8.81 -12.48 -4.75
CA TRP A 258 7.98 -13.60 -5.22
C TRP A 258 7.99 -14.73 -4.20
N ALA A 259 6.82 -15.12 -3.72
CA ALA A 259 6.67 -16.20 -2.75
C ALA A 259 6.22 -17.50 -3.41
N ILE A 260 6.56 -18.63 -2.80
CA ILE A 260 6.11 -19.97 -3.17
C ILE A 260 5.28 -20.55 -2.04
N HIS A 261 4.20 -21.27 -2.35
CA HIS A 261 3.39 -22.01 -1.38
C HIS A 261 3.43 -23.50 -1.69
N PRO A 262 4.46 -24.21 -1.23
CA PRO A 262 4.63 -25.64 -1.52
C PRO A 262 3.69 -26.55 -0.71
N GLY A 263 2.81 -25.95 0.12
CA GLY A 263 1.87 -26.68 0.94
C GLY A 263 2.55 -27.64 1.93
N THR A 264 1.89 -28.75 2.21
CA THR A 264 2.39 -29.79 3.13
C THR A 264 3.67 -30.47 2.62
N ALA A 265 4.00 -30.39 1.32
CA ALA A 265 5.25 -30.92 0.78
C ALA A 265 6.48 -30.29 1.47
N PHE A 266 6.36 -29.05 1.97
CA PHE A 266 7.44 -28.42 2.74
C PHE A 266 7.75 -29.12 4.05
N PHE A 267 6.86 -29.94 4.58
CA PHE A 267 7.00 -30.65 5.86
C PHE A 267 7.11 -32.18 5.69
N ASP A 268 6.85 -32.71 4.51
CA ASP A 268 6.89 -34.15 4.25
C ASP A 268 8.34 -34.66 4.25
N THR A 269 8.68 -35.44 5.28
CA THR A 269 10.02 -36.04 5.43
C THR A 269 10.38 -37.05 4.36
N LYS A 270 9.38 -37.58 3.64
CA LYS A 270 9.56 -38.53 2.52
C LYS A 270 9.73 -37.81 1.18
N SER A 271 9.52 -36.51 1.14
CA SER A 271 9.68 -35.67 -0.04
C SER A 271 11.16 -35.31 -0.25
N ASP A 272 11.94 -36.25 -0.75
CA ASP A 272 13.31 -36.01 -1.13
C ASP A 272 13.36 -35.01 -2.30
N GLY A 273 14.28 -34.03 -2.22
CA GLY A 273 14.49 -33.04 -3.28
C GLY A 273 13.50 -31.85 -3.30
N VAL A 274 12.61 -31.66 -2.31
CA VAL A 274 11.70 -30.52 -2.27
C VAL A 274 12.45 -29.17 -2.32
N LEU A 275 13.60 -29.08 -1.64
CA LEU A 275 14.41 -27.85 -1.66
C LEU A 275 15.08 -27.59 -3.00
N ASP A 276 15.48 -28.65 -3.71
CA ASP A 276 16.05 -28.53 -5.05
C ASP A 276 14.99 -28.00 -6.03
N LYS A 277 13.77 -28.54 -5.97
CA LYS A 277 12.64 -28.05 -6.78
C LYS A 277 12.28 -26.59 -6.45
N ILE A 278 12.28 -26.19 -5.17
CA ILE A 278 12.09 -24.80 -4.78
C ILE A 278 13.20 -23.93 -5.37
N MET A 279 14.46 -24.38 -5.32
CA MET A 279 15.58 -23.65 -5.90
C MET A 279 15.49 -23.53 -7.41
N GLU A 280 15.06 -24.58 -8.14
CA GLU A 280 14.78 -24.53 -9.58
C GLU A 280 13.72 -23.48 -9.91
N LYS A 281 12.63 -23.44 -9.14
CA LYS A 281 11.59 -22.41 -9.29
C LYS A 281 12.15 -21.01 -9.01
N TYR A 282 12.91 -20.83 -7.94
CA TYR A 282 13.55 -19.56 -7.64
C TYR A 282 14.53 -19.12 -8.73
N GLU A 283 15.29 -20.03 -9.34
CA GLU A 283 16.13 -19.72 -10.49
C GLU A 283 15.32 -19.27 -11.71
N SER A 284 14.17 -19.89 -11.95
CA SER A 284 13.23 -19.46 -12.99
C SER A 284 12.78 -18.01 -12.73
N MET A 285 12.35 -17.69 -11.52
CA MET A 285 11.89 -16.35 -11.14
C MET A 285 13.04 -15.33 -11.11
N TYR A 286 14.24 -15.73 -10.70
CA TYR A 286 15.44 -14.90 -10.77
C TYR A 286 15.76 -14.46 -12.20
N LYS A 287 15.62 -15.36 -13.18
CA LYS A 287 15.79 -15.05 -14.62
C LYS A 287 14.73 -14.06 -15.13
N LEU A 288 13.56 -14.01 -14.49
CA LEU A 288 12.50 -13.03 -14.78
C LEU A 288 12.73 -11.67 -14.09
N GLY A 289 13.74 -11.56 -13.21
CA GLY A 289 14.14 -10.29 -12.59
C GLY A 289 13.95 -10.21 -11.08
N MET A 290 13.33 -11.21 -10.44
CA MET A 290 13.13 -11.20 -8.99
C MET A 290 14.46 -11.32 -8.24
N ARG A 291 14.57 -10.58 -7.12
CA ARG A 291 15.78 -10.54 -6.27
C ARG A 291 15.48 -10.78 -4.79
N GLN A 292 14.25 -11.19 -4.49
CA GLN A 292 13.86 -11.68 -3.16
C GLN A 292 12.75 -12.72 -3.30
N PHE A 293 12.78 -13.70 -2.38
CA PHE A 293 11.84 -14.81 -2.39
C PHE A 293 11.19 -15.00 -1.01
N GLY A 294 10.03 -15.66 -1.01
CA GLY A 294 9.31 -16.06 0.19
C GLY A 294 8.87 -17.52 0.11
N VAL A 295 8.65 -18.11 1.28
CA VAL A 295 7.97 -19.41 1.45
C VAL A 295 6.76 -19.17 2.32
N PHE A 296 5.58 -19.49 1.80
CA PHE A 296 4.33 -19.45 2.52
C PHE A 296 3.88 -20.85 2.84
N VAL A 297 3.53 -21.08 4.08
CA VAL A 297 2.98 -22.36 4.57
C VAL A 297 1.81 -22.13 5.53
N ASP A 298 1.26 -20.91 5.45
CA ASP A 298 -0.02 -20.59 6.09
C ASP A 298 -1.10 -21.56 5.60
N ASP A 299 -2.10 -21.80 6.45
CA ASP A 299 -3.23 -22.72 6.22
C ASP A 299 -2.84 -24.21 6.02
N CYS A 300 -1.59 -24.59 6.34
CA CYS A 300 -1.12 -25.98 6.27
C CYS A 300 -1.32 -26.81 7.56
N GLY A 301 -2.03 -26.27 8.55
CA GLY A 301 -2.19 -26.87 9.86
C GLY A 301 -0.96 -26.72 10.77
N VAL A 302 -1.19 -26.50 12.06
CA VAL A 302 -0.13 -26.29 13.06
C VAL A 302 0.26 -27.65 13.65
N PRO A 303 1.53 -28.09 13.57
CA PRO A 303 1.95 -29.37 14.14
C PRO A 303 2.02 -29.31 15.67
N ASP A 304 1.67 -30.42 16.33
CA ASP A 304 1.68 -30.56 17.78
C ASP A 304 2.96 -31.20 18.33
N ASP A 305 3.66 -32.02 17.53
CA ASP A 305 4.83 -32.75 17.96
C ASP A 305 6.14 -32.03 17.64
N SER A 306 7.15 -32.24 18.51
CA SER A 306 8.45 -31.56 18.39
C SER A 306 9.23 -31.91 17.12
N ALA A 307 9.03 -33.12 16.56
CA ALA A 307 9.74 -33.54 15.36
C ALA A 307 9.22 -32.75 14.15
N SER A 308 7.90 -32.66 14.00
CA SER A 308 7.24 -31.88 12.95
C SER A 308 7.53 -30.39 13.05
N LEU A 309 7.50 -29.80 14.26
CA LEU A 309 7.88 -28.41 14.52
C LEU A 309 9.28 -28.06 13.99
N ASN A 310 10.25 -28.95 14.20
CA ASN A 310 11.64 -28.72 13.80
C ASN A 310 11.89 -28.91 12.28
N ILE A 311 11.00 -29.58 11.55
CA ILE A 311 11.18 -29.79 10.10
C ILE A 311 11.15 -28.45 9.36
N GLY A 312 10.14 -27.63 9.61
CA GLY A 312 10.01 -26.29 8.98
C GLY A 312 11.25 -25.43 9.21
N ALA A 313 11.73 -25.35 10.47
CA ALA A 313 12.92 -24.60 10.81
C ALA A 313 14.20 -25.10 10.12
N ARG A 314 14.40 -26.44 10.07
CA ARG A 314 15.55 -27.03 9.36
C ARG A 314 15.49 -26.77 7.86
N ARG A 315 14.33 -26.93 7.22
CA ARG A 315 14.17 -26.68 5.78
C ARG A 315 14.32 -25.21 5.42
N LEU A 316 13.75 -24.30 6.20
CA LEU A 316 13.94 -22.87 6.00
C LEU A 316 15.41 -22.48 6.14
N THR A 317 16.13 -23.06 7.12
CA THR A 317 17.57 -22.83 7.30
C THR A 317 18.37 -23.34 6.10
N ALA A 318 18.11 -24.56 5.66
CA ALA A 318 18.79 -25.16 4.52
C ALA A 318 18.49 -24.36 3.22
N LEU A 319 17.25 -23.95 3.02
CA LEU A 319 16.87 -23.16 1.84
C LEU A 319 17.58 -21.78 1.83
N GLN A 320 17.64 -21.08 2.96
CA GLN A 320 18.40 -19.82 3.03
C GLN A 320 19.88 -20.03 2.74
N GLN A 321 20.47 -21.14 3.20
CA GLN A 321 21.87 -21.49 2.88
C GLN A 321 22.07 -21.78 1.38
N LEU A 322 21.12 -22.47 0.73
CA LEU A 322 21.12 -22.70 -0.72
C LEU A 322 21.04 -21.38 -1.50
N VAL A 323 20.15 -20.48 -1.11
CA VAL A 323 20.04 -19.12 -1.69
C VAL A 323 21.35 -18.36 -1.55
N ASP A 324 21.96 -18.36 -0.37
CA ASP A 324 23.24 -17.68 -0.13
C ASP A 324 24.37 -18.29 -0.96
N LYS A 325 24.46 -19.60 -1.01
CA LYS A 325 25.45 -20.33 -1.82
C LYS A 325 25.30 -20.03 -3.30
N ARG A 326 24.06 -19.87 -3.77
CA ARG A 326 23.77 -19.68 -5.21
C ARG A 326 24.05 -18.25 -5.66
N TRP A 327 23.59 -17.23 -4.94
CA TRP A 327 23.61 -15.84 -5.39
C TRP A 327 24.44 -14.87 -4.53
N ASN A 328 24.67 -15.20 -3.25
CA ASN A 328 25.29 -14.26 -2.30
C ASN A 328 26.75 -14.60 -2.02
N ARG A 329 27.48 -15.10 -3.02
CA ARG A 329 28.90 -15.44 -2.88
C ARG A 329 29.73 -14.17 -2.66
N LYS A 330 30.86 -14.33 -1.99
CA LYS A 330 31.84 -13.22 -1.85
C LYS A 330 32.23 -12.71 -3.24
N GLY A 331 32.06 -11.40 -3.47
CA GLY A 331 32.36 -10.74 -4.74
C GLY A 331 31.22 -10.74 -5.76
N ALA A 332 30.03 -11.26 -5.45
CA ALA A 332 28.84 -11.09 -6.28
C ALA A 332 28.51 -9.60 -6.44
N ALA A 333 28.12 -9.19 -7.66
CA ALA A 333 27.69 -7.82 -7.87
C ALA A 333 26.38 -7.54 -7.08
N PRO A 334 26.20 -6.37 -6.47
CA PRO A 334 25.00 -6.07 -5.69
C PRO A 334 23.68 -6.32 -6.44
N ALA A 335 23.64 -6.08 -7.75
CA ALA A 335 22.47 -6.30 -8.60
C ALA A 335 22.12 -7.80 -8.80
N ASP A 336 23.10 -8.68 -8.58
CA ASP A 336 22.94 -10.14 -8.75
C ASP A 336 22.63 -10.85 -7.43
N THR A 337 22.75 -10.15 -6.29
CA THR A 337 22.47 -10.75 -4.99
C THR A 337 20.97 -10.89 -4.75
N VAL A 338 20.59 -11.89 -3.96
CA VAL A 338 19.23 -12.16 -3.51
C VAL A 338 19.09 -11.77 -2.04
N LYS A 339 18.08 -10.96 -1.75
CA LYS A 339 17.78 -10.55 -0.36
C LYS A 339 17.36 -11.76 0.49
N PRO A 340 17.43 -11.66 1.84
CA PRO A 340 16.99 -12.74 2.71
C PRO A 340 15.55 -13.17 2.47
N LEU A 341 15.27 -14.45 2.73
CA LEU A 341 13.95 -15.05 2.56
C LEU A 341 12.92 -14.41 3.49
N ASN A 342 11.67 -14.40 3.01
CA ASN A 342 10.49 -14.12 3.80
C ASN A 342 9.78 -15.45 4.10
N TYR A 343 9.20 -15.58 5.29
CA TYR A 343 8.52 -16.79 5.71
C TYR A 343 7.20 -16.48 6.41
N VAL A 344 6.11 -16.99 5.86
CA VAL A 344 4.80 -16.96 6.52
C VAL A 344 4.55 -18.34 7.09
N PRO A 345 4.57 -18.50 8.43
CA PRO A 345 4.44 -19.80 9.09
C PRO A 345 2.99 -20.27 9.12
N GLN A 346 2.80 -21.57 9.44
CA GLN A 346 1.50 -22.19 9.68
C GLN A 346 0.73 -21.51 10.81
N LEU A 347 1.42 -21.12 11.88
CA LEU A 347 0.87 -20.35 12.99
C LEU A 347 1.28 -18.89 12.84
N TYR A 348 0.46 -18.10 12.17
CA TYR A 348 0.66 -16.65 12.00
C TYR A 348 -0.24 -15.83 12.95
N ALA A 349 -1.36 -16.37 13.41
CA ALA A 349 -2.22 -15.80 14.46
C ALA A 349 -2.05 -16.64 15.75
N TYR A 350 -1.32 -16.11 16.74
CA TYR A 350 -0.87 -16.95 17.85
C TYR A 350 -1.98 -17.37 18.84
N SER A 351 -3.16 -16.79 18.77
CA SER A 351 -4.30 -17.19 19.60
C SER A 351 -5.01 -18.47 19.12
N TRP A 352 -4.66 -19.02 17.96
CA TRP A 352 -5.28 -20.27 17.46
C TRP A 352 -4.95 -21.51 18.29
N VAL A 353 -3.88 -21.42 19.03
CA VAL A 353 -3.43 -22.50 19.92
C VAL A 353 -3.17 -21.95 21.33
N SER A 354 -2.93 -22.82 22.29
CA SER A 354 -2.58 -22.36 23.62
C SER A 354 -1.27 -21.55 23.60
N LYS A 355 -1.11 -20.64 24.56
CA LYS A 355 0.10 -19.83 24.72
C LYS A 355 1.38 -20.67 24.77
N GLU A 356 1.29 -21.85 25.41
CA GLU A 356 2.39 -22.79 25.51
C GLU A 356 2.74 -23.42 24.16
N GLN A 357 1.74 -23.83 23.38
CA GLN A 357 1.94 -24.35 22.02
C GLN A 357 2.50 -23.29 21.10
N ALA A 358 1.97 -22.05 21.14
CA ALA A 358 2.52 -20.92 20.39
C ALA A 358 3.99 -20.66 20.75
N GLY A 359 4.31 -20.66 22.04
CA GLY A 359 5.68 -20.49 22.53
C GLY A 359 6.62 -21.58 21.99
N ARG A 360 6.21 -22.86 22.02
CA ARG A 360 7.01 -23.96 21.43
C ARG A 360 7.16 -23.80 19.91
N PHE A 361 6.09 -23.45 19.21
CA PHE A 361 6.12 -23.25 17.76
C PHE A 361 7.13 -22.16 17.35
N PHE A 362 7.00 -20.95 17.88
CA PHE A 362 7.91 -19.86 17.53
C PHE A 362 9.34 -20.09 18.03
N HIS A 363 9.49 -20.75 19.18
CA HIS A 363 10.81 -21.14 19.67
C HIS A 363 11.52 -22.11 18.71
N SER A 364 10.81 -23.05 18.07
CA SER A 364 11.40 -23.95 17.07
C SER A 364 11.98 -23.18 15.89
N LEU A 365 11.34 -22.07 15.49
CA LEU A 365 11.81 -21.20 14.41
C LEU A 365 12.99 -20.30 14.83
N SER A 366 13.33 -20.21 16.10
CA SER A 366 14.46 -19.38 16.58
C SER A 366 15.82 -19.83 16.02
N ALA A 367 15.94 -21.11 15.66
CA ALA A 367 17.12 -21.69 15.03
C ALA A 367 17.34 -21.27 13.56
N THR A 368 16.33 -20.67 12.90
CA THR A 368 16.47 -20.21 11.52
C THR A 368 17.36 -18.97 11.42
N PRO A 369 18.01 -18.72 10.26
CA PRO A 369 18.90 -17.56 10.11
C PRO A 369 18.22 -16.24 10.50
N LYS A 370 18.83 -15.46 11.37
CA LYS A 370 18.23 -14.22 11.93
C LYS A 370 17.85 -13.18 10.88
N LYS A 371 18.44 -13.22 9.69
CA LYS A 371 18.14 -12.33 8.57
C LYS A 371 16.82 -12.67 7.87
N THR A 372 16.31 -13.90 8.02
CA THR A 372 15.00 -14.32 7.46
C THR A 372 13.88 -13.62 8.20
N VAL A 373 12.96 -12.99 7.47
CA VAL A 373 11.78 -12.31 8.05
C VAL A 373 10.67 -13.33 8.26
N ILE A 374 10.17 -13.44 9.49
CA ILE A 374 9.04 -14.29 9.85
C ILE A 374 7.85 -13.39 10.14
N TYR A 375 6.71 -13.69 9.51
CA TYR A 375 5.52 -12.85 9.59
C TYR A 375 4.50 -13.39 10.59
N ILE A 376 3.77 -12.47 11.20
CA ILE A 376 2.57 -12.73 12.00
C ILE A 376 1.47 -11.75 11.58
N THR A 377 0.21 -12.14 11.82
CA THR A 377 -0.94 -11.22 11.71
C THR A 377 -1.30 -10.61 13.08
N GLY A 378 -0.59 -11.00 14.13
CA GLY A 378 -0.84 -10.60 15.52
C GLY A 378 -1.50 -11.70 16.34
N LYS A 379 -2.27 -11.29 17.34
CA LYS A 379 -3.05 -12.24 18.19
C LYS A 379 -4.08 -13.00 17.35
N ASN A 380 -4.80 -12.29 16.50
CA ASN A 380 -5.85 -12.81 15.62
C ASN A 380 -5.47 -12.60 14.15
N ILE A 381 -6.28 -13.13 13.21
CA ILE A 381 -6.09 -12.98 11.77
C ILE A 381 -6.17 -11.49 11.37
N TRP A 382 -7.11 -10.76 11.95
CA TRP A 382 -7.38 -9.33 11.65
C TRP A 382 -6.93 -8.39 12.78
N SER A 383 -5.81 -8.70 13.46
CA SER A 383 -5.29 -7.77 14.47
C SER A 383 -4.85 -6.44 13.87
N VAL A 384 -5.17 -5.36 14.57
CA VAL A 384 -4.68 -4.02 14.23
C VAL A 384 -3.23 -3.87 14.71
N PRO A 385 -2.30 -3.29 13.93
CA PRO A 385 -0.91 -3.14 14.31
C PRO A 385 -0.74 -2.45 15.67
N ASN A 386 -0.01 -3.14 16.55
CA ASN A 386 0.31 -2.72 17.92
C ASN A 386 1.72 -3.19 18.29
N ASN A 387 2.20 -2.85 19.47
CA ASN A 387 3.52 -3.24 19.96
C ASN A 387 3.50 -4.48 20.87
N GLU A 388 2.34 -4.88 21.40
CA GLU A 388 2.23 -6.00 22.34
C GLU A 388 2.40 -7.33 21.61
N ASP A 389 1.68 -7.56 20.53
CA ASP A 389 1.71 -8.81 19.76
C ASP A 389 3.11 -9.14 19.22
N PRO A 390 3.82 -8.22 18.53
CA PRO A 390 5.19 -8.47 18.11
C PRO A 390 6.15 -8.71 19.28
N ALA A 391 5.97 -8.03 20.40
CA ALA A 391 6.82 -8.22 21.58
C ALA A 391 6.65 -9.63 22.18
N ILE A 392 5.43 -10.14 22.26
CA ILE A 392 5.14 -11.50 22.71
C ILE A 392 5.83 -12.53 21.81
N VAL A 393 5.61 -12.43 20.49
CA VAL A 393 6.15 -13.42 19.55
C VAL A 393 7.68 -13.29 19.43
N SER A 394 8.20 -12.08 19.42
CA SER A 394 9.66 -11.83 19.37
C SER A 394 10.39 -12.43 20.57
N LYS A 395 9.75 -12.47 21.75
CA LYS A 395 10.30 -13.12 22.95
C LYS A 395 10.45 -14.64 22.77
N TRP A 396 9.49 -15.29 22.10
CA TRP A 396 9.56 -16.72 21.80
C TRP A 396 10.54 -17.03 20.67
N LEU A 397 10.54 -16.19 19.65
CA LEU A 397 11.36 -16.36 18.44
C LEU A 397 12.81 -15.91 18.64
N GLY A 398 13.11 -15.06 19.63
CA GLY A 398 14.45 -14.50 19.87
C GLY A 398 14.88 -13.42 18.88
N ARG A 399 13.96 -12.84 18.11
CA ARG A 399 14.17 -11.74 17.16
C ARG A 399 12.86 -11.07 16.74
N GLU A 400 12.97 -9.96 16.03
CA GLU A 400 11.85 -9.23 15.47
C GLU A 400 11.03 -10.06 14.44
N VAL A 401 9.74 -9.76 14.35
CA VAL A 401 8.81 -10.31 13.36
C VAL A 401 8.41 -9.23 12.35
N GLY A 402 7.97 -9.66 11.16
CA GLY A 402 7.24 -8.81 10.23
C GLY A 402 5.75 -8.86 10.54
N TRP A 403 5.06 -7.76 10.30
CA TRP A 403 3.62 -7.69 10.42
C TRP A 403 2.97 -7.88 9.04
N TRP A 404 2.15 -8.91 8.89
CA TRP A 404 1.19 -9.07 7.81
C TRP A 404 -0.16 -8.55 8.31
N TRP A 405 -0.64 -7.48 7.74
CA TRP A 405 -1.88 -6.85 8.14
C TRP A 405 -3.01 -7.17 7.17
N ASN A 406 -3.99 -7.98 7.60
CA ASN A 406 -5.17 -8.30 6.81
C ASN A 406 -6.16 -7.11 6.77
N TYR A 407 -5.72 -5.98 6.24
CA TYR A 407 -6.50 -4.79 6.01
C TYR A 407 -5.95 -4.07 4.75
N PRO A 408 -6.82 -3.69 3.80
CA PRO A 408 -8.28 -3.81 3.74
C PRO A 408 -8.81 -5.14 3.16
N CYS A 409 -8.18 -6.28 3.40
CA CYS A 409 -8.58 -7.58 2.86
C CYS A 409 -10.07 -7.88 3.09
N ASN A 410 -10.75 -8.35 2.04
CA ASN A 410 -12.18 -8.69 2.05
C ASN A 410 -12.49 -10.10 1.57
N ASP A 411 -11.51 -11.00 1.61
CA ASP A 411 -11.63 -12.35 1.05
C ASP A 411 -12.66 -13.25 1.75
N ASN A 412 -13.03 -12.93 2.99
CA ASN A 412 -14.12 -13.61 3.71
C ASN A 412 -15.52 -13.03 3.42
N ASP A 413 -15.58 -11.83 2.89
CA ASP A 413 -16.81 -11.08 2.65
C ASP A 413 -16.64 -10.25 1.35
N MET A 414 -16.49 -10.93 0.21
CA MET A 414 -16.17 -10.32 -1.08
C MET A 414 -17.29 -9.41 -1.64
N ASP A 415 -18.44 -9.39 -0.99
CA ASP A 415 -19.55 -8.48 -1.23
C ASP A 415 -19.38 -7.10 -0.57
N LYS A 416 -18.31 -6.91 0.23
CA LYS A 416 -17.96 -5.66 0.92
C LYS A 416 -16.86 -4.88 0.20
N LEU A 417 -16.87 -3.56 0.41
CA LEU A 417 -15.76 -2.66 0.07
C LEU A 417 -15.29 -1.87 1.29
N PHE A 418 -13.97 -1.84 1.52
CA PHE A 418 -13.32 -1.04 2.56
C PHE A 418 -12.69 0.21 1.94
N VAL A 419 -13.53 1.15 1.52
CA VAL A 419 -13.17 2.35 0.75
C VAL A 419 -13.46 3.67 1.50
N SER A 420 -13.78 3.57 2.78
CA SER A 420 -13.92 4.69 3.71
C SER A 420 -12.59 4.99 4.43
N ASP A 421 -12.62 5.87 5.43
CA ASP A 421 -11.48 6.01 6.32
C ASP A 421 -11.22 4.71 7.12
N MET A 422 -10.00 4.56 7.59
CA MET A 422 -9.53 3.34 8.24
C MET A 422 -10.41 2.90 9.41
N TYR A 423 -10.82 3.83 10.28
CA TYR A 423 -11.60 3.47 11.47
C TYR A 423 -13.06 3.18 11.14
N ALA A 424 -13.63 3.87 10.15
CA ALA A 424 -14.93 3.52 9.62
C ALA A 424 -14.94 2.10 9.01
N ASN A 425 -13.87 1.73 8.28
CA ASN A 425 -13.73 0.38 7.75
C ASN A 425 -13.58 -0.68 8.86
N PHE A 426 -12.85 -0.39 9.95
CA PHE A 426 -12.78 -1.31 11.10
C PHE A 426 -14.15 -1.55 11.73
N HIS A 427 -14.99 -0.53 11.72
CA HIS A 427 -16.36 -0.65 12.21
C HIS A 427 -17.24 -1.55 11.35
N ASP A 428 -16.95 -1.64 10.05
CA ASP A 428 -17.63 -2.55 9.12
C ASP A 428 -17.09 -3.98 9.18
N GLU A 429 -15.97 -4.22 9.83
CA GLU A 429 -15.34 -5.52 9.94
C GLU A 429 -15.72 -6.20 11.28
N LYS A 430 -16.56 -7.23 11.22
CA LYS A 430 -17.07 -7.94 12.41
C LYS A 430 -15.98 -8.62 13.28
N HIS A 431 -14.78 -8.81 12.73
CA HIS A 431 -13.65 -9.46 13.42
C HIS A 431 -12.68 -8.48 14.06
N ILE A 432 -12.87 -7.19 13.84
CA ILE A 432 -12.07 -6.12 14.44
C ILE A 432 -12.89 -5.44 15.54
N ASP A 433 -12.26 -5.13 16.66
CA ASP A 433 -12.85 -4.27 17.68
C ASP A 433 -13.11 -2.88 17.08
N ASN A 434 -14.36 -2.41 17.16
CA ASN A 434 -14.78 -1.12 16.61
C ASN A 434 -14.01 0.07 17.19
N ASP A 435 -13.49 -0.06 18.41
CA ASP A 435 -12.67 0.94 19.08
C ASP A 435 -11.16 0.77 18.81
N ALA A 436 -10.78 -0.24 18.00
CA ALA A 436 -9.39 -0.49 17.67
C ALA A 436 -8.75 0.70 16.95
N LYS A 437 -7.54 1.05 17.36
CA LYS A 437 -6.73 2.12 16.77
C LYS A 437 -5.31 1.64 16.56
N VAL A 438 -4.69 2.15 15.50
CA VAL A 438 -3.26 1.94 15.30
C VAL A 438 -2.44 2.70 16.34
N THR A 439 -1.28 2.15 16.72
CA THR A 439 -0.37 2.81 17.69
C THR A 439 0.38 3.97 17.01
N ASP A 440 0.65 5.04 17.75
CA ASP A 440 1.41 6.22 17.31
C ASP A 440 2.95 6.01 17.29
N SER A 441 3.42 4.83 17.66
CA SER A 441 4.85 4.47 17.66
C SER A 441 5.05 2.98 17.39
N LEU A 442 4.81 2.54 16.15
CA LEU A 442 4.95 1.14 15.78
C LEU A 442 6.42 0.69 15.78
N GLY A 443 6.73 -0.37 16.54
CA GLY A 443 8.09 -0.87 16.75
C GLY A 443 8.58 -1.88 15.70
N VAL A 444 7.74 -2.35 14.77
CA VAL A 444 8.16 -3.34 13.76
C VAL A 444 8.91 -2.68 12.60
N LYS A 445 9.87 -3.42 12.01
CA LYS A 445 10.61 -2.96 10.82
C LYS A 445 9.91 -3.28 9.51
N THR A 446 8.90 -4.14 9.53
CA THR A 446 8.20 -4.61 8.33
C THR A 446 6.71 -4.61 8.57
N LEU A 447 5.97 -3.87 7.77
CA LEU A 447 4.51 -3.79 7.75
C LEU A 447 4.02 -3.96 6.32
N ILE A 448 3.37 -5.09 6.04
CA ILE A 448 2.85 -5.42 4.71
C ILE A 448 1.33 -5.59 4.81
N SER A 449 0.61 -4.80 4.04
CA SER A 449 -0.85 -4.80 3.97
C SER A 449 -1.34 -5.86 2.97
N ASN A 450 -2.30 -6.71 3.39
CA ASN A 450 -3.06 -7.58 2.50
C ASN A 450 -4.34 -6.84 2.07
N PRO A 451 -4.48 -6.45 0.81
CA PRO A 451 -5.59 -5.64 0.33
C PRO A 451 -6.81 -6.47 -0.11
N MET A 452 -7.84 -5.79 -0.63
CA MET A 452 -8.97 -6.42 -1.31
C MET A 452 -8.54 -6.98 -2.67
N GLN A 453 -9.32 -7.93 -3.23
CA GLN A 453 -9.17 -8.30 -4.66
C GLN A 453 -9.43 -7.10 -5.60
N GLN A 454 -10.14 -6.07 -5.16
CA GLN A 454 -10.30 -4.77 -5.81
C GLN A 454 -9.04 -3.92 -5.56
N GLY A 455 -7.99 -4.17 -6.35
CA GLY A 455 -6.66 -3.60 -6.12
C GLY A 455 -6.60 -2.09 -6.26
N ALA A 456 -7.26 -1.54 -7.27
CA ALA A 456 -7.28 -0.10 -7.49
C ALA A 456 -8.15 0.62 -6.45
N ALA A 457 -9.27 0.02 -6.00
CA ALA A 457 -10.09 0.53 -4.90
C ALA A 457 -9.36 0.47 -3.56
N SER A 458 -8.49 -0.52 -3.36
CA SER A 458 -7.65 -0.64 -2.16
C SER A 458 -6.70 0.55 -1.97
N LYS A 459 -6.39 1.32 -3.02
CA LYS A 459 -5.51 2.50 -2.94
C LYS A 459 -5.98 3.54 -1.92
N ILE A 460 -7.27 3.65 -1.63
CA ILE A 460 -7.78 4.53 -0.56
C ILE A 460 -7.21 4.13 0.81
N ALA A 461 -7.32 2.85 1.16
CA ALA A 461 -6.75 2.34 2.41
C ALA A 461 -5.22 2.31 2.38
N LEU A 462 -4.62 1.89 1.25
CA LEU A 462 -3.16 1.81 1.07
C LEU A 462 -2.48 3.16 1.20
N PHE A 463 -3.13 4.26 0.79
CA PHE A 463 -2.64 5.61 1.02
C PHE A 463 -2.45 5.89 2.51
N SER A 464 -3.50 5.63 3.31
CA SER A 464 -3.46 5.84 4.76
C SER A 464 -2.47 4.89 5.46
N ILE A 465 -2.35 3.65 4.98
CA ILE A 465 -1.35 2.69 5.49
C ILE A 465 0.07 3.16 5.18
N GLY A 466 0.31 3.71 3.99
CA GLY A 466 1.59 4.29 3.59
C GLY A 466 1.96 5.51 4.44
N ASP A 467 1.01 6.40 4.68
CA ASP A 467 1.17 7.58 5.55
C ASP A 467 1.48 7.16 6.99
N TYR A 468 0.70 6.22 7.54
CA TYR A 468 0.93 5.62 8.84
C TYR A 468 2.32 4.98 8.97
N ALA A 469 2.70 4.13 8.02
CA ALA A 469 3.98 3.42 8.06
C ALA A 469 5.20 4.36 7.90
N TRP A 470 4.98 5.52 7.31
CA TRP A 470 6.02 6.54 7.13
C TRP A 470 6.23 7.37 8.39
N ASN A 471 5.15 7.89 8.99
CA ASN A 471 5.22 8.78 10.15
C ASN A 471 4.07 8.46 11.12
N ASN A 472 4.30 7.44 11.96
CA ASN A 472 3.27 6.93 12.88
C ASN A 472 2.70 8.03 13.79
N ALA A 473 3.58 8.90 14.32
CA ALA A 473 3.20 9.91 15.31
C ALA A 473 2.39 11.07 14.73
N ALA A 474 2.56 11.38 13.44
CA ALA A 474 1.81 12.44 12.76
C ALA A 474 0.56 11.93 12.04
N PHE A 475 0.35 10.62 11.99
CA PHE A 475 -0.78 10.02 11.28
C PHE A 475 -2.11 10.48 11.85
N ASP A 476 -2.95 11.05 10.99
CA ASP A 476 -4.32 11.47 11.28
C ASP A 476 -5.23 10.78 10.27
N VAL A 477 -6.05 9.86 10.75
CA VAL A 477 -6.89 9.00 9.90
C VAL A 477 -7.79 9.81 8.97
N ARG A 478 -8.39 10.90 9.48
CA ARG A 478 -9.32 11.71 8.70
C ARG A 478 -8.62 12.54 7.64
N LYS A 479 -7.52 13.20 7.99
CA LYS A 479 -6.74 13.99 7.03
C LYS A 479 -6.12 13.12 5.96
N SER A 480 -5.60 11.95 6.34
CA SER A 480 -5.03 10.98 5.41
C SER A 480 -6.09 10.48 4.42
N PHE A 481 -7.29 10.13 4.89
CA PHE A 481 -8.40 9.74 4.03
C PHE A 481 -8.85 10.88 3.09
N GLU A 482 -9.04 12.09 3.61
CA GLU A 482 -9.42 13.26 2.80
C GLU A 482 -8.39 13.58 1.71
N ALA A 483 -7.11 13.28 1.95
CA ALA A 483 -6.05 13.41 0.96
C ALA A 483 -6.01 12.23 -0.03
N ALA A 484 -6.33 11.01 0.42
CA ALA A 484 -6.39 9.82 -0.43
C ALA A 484 -7.43 9.97 -1.54
N VAL A 485 -8.58 10.55 -1.23
CA VAL A 485 -9.69 10.67 -2.20
C VAL A 485 -9.26 11.38 -3.48
N PRO A 486 -8.83 12.66 -3.47
CA PRO A 486 -8.41 13.33 -4.71
C PRO A 486 -7.15 12.70 -5.34
N ALA A 487 -6.34 12.00 -4.57
CA ALA A 487 -5.15 11.30 -5.05
C ALA A 487 -5.50 10.06 -5.89
N VAL A 488 -6.59 9.38 -5.56
CA VAL A 488 -7.04 8.14 -6.23
C VAL A 488 -8.06 8.42 -7.33
N VAL A 489 -9.12 9.21 -7.03
CA VAL A 489 -10.20 9.45 -8.01
C VAL A 489 -10.02 10.73 -8.83
N GLY A 490 -9.11 11.62 -8.43
CA GLY A 490 -8.92 12.94 -9.05
C GLY A 490 -9.73 14.04 -8.34
N LYS A 491 -9.19 15.26 -8.34
CA LYS A 491 -9.76 16.41 -7.62
C LYS A 491 -11.21 16.73 -8.03
N GLN A 492 -11.52 16.61 -9.31
CA GLN A 492 -12.85 16.91 -9.88
C GLN A 492 -13.93 15.90 -9.48
N TYR A 493 -13.56 14.75 -8.93
CA TYR A 493 -14.48 13.71 -8.47
C TYR A 493 -14.53 13.57 -6.95
N ALA A 494 -13.65 14.27 -6.22
CA ALA A 494 -13.48 14.09 -4.79
C ALA A 494 -14.77 14.37 -3.99
N GLU A 495 -15.47 15.46 -4.29
CA GLU A 495 -16.75 15.79 -3.63
C GLU A 495 -17.83 14.74 -3.89
N ALA A 496 -17.95 14.29 -5.14
CA ALA A 496 -18.89 13.22 -5.51
C ALA A 496 -18.55 11.93 -4.77
N TYR A 497 -17.26 11.56 -4.70
CA TYR A 497 -16.81 10.38 -3.96
C TYR A 497 -17.15 10.46 -2.47
N LEU A 498 -16.86 11.58 -1.82
CA LEU A 498 -17.17 11.78 -0.40
C LEU A 498 -18.68 11.74 -0.12
N THR A 499 -19.52 12.09 -1.10
CA THR A 499 -20.98 11.96 -1.01
C THR A 499 -21.45 10.51 -1.13
N VAL A 500 -20.81 9.72 -1.99
CA VAL A 500 -21.20 8.32 -2.27
C VAL A 500 -20.56 7.35 -1.27
N CYS A 501 -19.32 7.60 -0.85
CA CYS A 501 -18.51 6.70 -0.04
C CYS A 501 -19.23 6.12 1.20
N PRO A 502 -20.00 6.89 2.01
CA PRO A 502 -20.76 6.32 3.13
C PRO A 502 -21.76 5.24 2.71
N TYR A 503 -22.29 5.30 1.48
CA TYR A 503 -23.26 4.35 0.95
C TYR A 503 -22.61 3.16 0.22
N LEU A 504 -21.33 3.21 -0.10
CA LEU A 504 -20.60 2.03 -0.63
C LEU A 504 -20.30 0.99 0.47
N ARG A 505 -20.39 1.39 1.73
CA ARG A 505 -20.16 0.54 2.88
C ARG A 505 -21.26 -0.51 3.04
N HIS A 506 -20.86 -1.67 3.57
CA HIS A 506 -21.79 -2.76 3.85
C HIS A 506 -22.60 -2.51 5.13
N TYR A 507 -21.94 -2.15 6.22
CA TYR A 507 -22.59 -1.80 7.46
C TYR A 507 -22.74 -0.29 7.58
N ASP A 508 -23.99 0.17 7.57
CA ASP A 508 -24.29 1.55 7.92
C ASP A 508 -24.47 1.66 9.43
N TYR A 509 -24.08 2.79 9.98
CA TYR A 509 -24.43 3.12 11.34
C TYR A 509 -25.94 3.36 11.47
N ASP A 510 -26.44 3.40 12.72
CA ASP A 510 -27.81 3.79 13.06
C ASP A 510 -28.08 5.25 12.63
N SER A 511 -28.08 5.49 11.36
CA SER A 511 -28.39 6.78 10.77
C SER A 511 -29.88 6.87 10.48
N PRO A 512 -30.50 8.07 10.66
CA PRO A 512 -31.87 8.28 10.20
C PRO A 512 -31.95 8.06 8.69
N TRP A 513 -33.10 7.61 8.20
CA TRP A 513 -33.32 7.43 6.77
C TRP A 513 -33.02 8.71 6.01
N PRO A 514 -32.31 8.63 4.87
CA PRO A 514 -32.00 9.78 4.05
C PRO A 514 -33.25 10.51 3.55
N THR A 515 -33.14 11.82 3.47
CA THR A 515 -34.19 12.67 2.91
C THR A 515 -34.20 12.64 1.39
N LEU A 516 -35.28 13.12 0.77
CA LEU A 516 -35.36 13.25 -0.69
C LEU A 516 -34.19 14.10 -1.26
N GLU A 517 -33.81 15.19 -0.57
CA GLU A 517 -32.68 16.03 -1.00
C GLU A 517 -31.36 15.26 -0.96
N GLN A 518 -31.11 14.47 0.08
CA GLN A 518 -29.93 13.62 0.18
C GLN A 518 -29.90 12.56 -0.93
N MET A 519 -31.04 11.93 -1.25
CA MET A 519 -31.12 10.97 -2.36
C MET A 519 -30.88 11.61 -3.73
N ARG A 520 -31.35 12.83 -3.97
CA ARG A 520 -31.04 13.59 -5.18
C ARG A 520 -29.53 13.91 -5.30
N LYS A 521 -28.92 14.33 -4.21
CA LYS A 521 -27.46 14.57 -4.15
C LYS A 521 -26.69 13.29 -4.41
N LEU A 522 -27.11 12.19 -3.78
CA LEU A 522 -26.48 10.87 -3.97
C LEU A 522 -26.55 10.40 -5.43
N ALA A 523 -27.74 10.45 -6.06
CA ALA A 523 -27.90 10.07 -7.46
C ALA A 523 -27.05 10.94 -8.41
N ALA A 524 -26.99 12.26 -8.17
CA ALA A 524 -26.12 13.14 -8.94
C ALA A 524 -24.63 12.82 -8.75
N ALA A 525 -24.22 12.49 -7.53
CA ALA A 525 -22.84 12.11 -7.22
C ALA A 525 -22.47 10.76 -7.85
N CYS A 526 -23.36 9.75 -7.83
CA CYS A 526 -23.15 8.47 -8.50
C CYS A 526 -22.96 8.67 -10.02
N LYS A 527 -23.79 9.49 -10.66
CA LYS A 527 -23.65 9.82 -12.09
C LYS A 527 -22.33 10.52 -12.38
N LYS A 528 -21.89 11.42 -11.49
CA LYS A 528 -20.60 12.11 -11.62
C LYS A 528 -19.43 11.11 -11.51
N LEU A 529 -19.47 10.16 -10.57
CA LEU A 529 -18.46 9.11 -10.46
C LEU A 529 -18.48 8.15 -11.67
N GLY A 530 -19.63 7.92 -12.28
CA GLY A 530 -19.74 7.13 -13.51
C GLY A 530 -18.91 7.67 -14.68
N GLU A 531 -18.55 8.97 -14.66
CA GLU A 531 -17.65 9.56 -15.67
C GLU A 531 -16.24 8.99 -15.58
N LEU A 532 -15.82 8.42 -14.42
CA LEU A 532 -14.52 7.79 -14.23
C LEU A 532 -14.27 6.66 -15.24
N ALA A 533 -15.30 5.95 -15.68
CA ALA A 533 -15.22 4.92 -16.72
C ALA A 533 -14.54 5.42 -18.02
N LYS A 534 -14.60 6.73 -18.28
CA LYS A 534 -14.05 7.38 -19.48
C LYS A 534 -12.88 8.32 -19.15
N SER A 535 -12.30 8.23 -17.96
CA SER A 535 -11.19 9.08 -17.55
C SER A 535 -9.93 8.80 -18.38
N ASP A 536 -9.18 9.83 -18.74
CA ASP A 536 -7.85 9.67 -19.34
C ASP A 536 -6.82 9.10 -18.35
N ASN A 537 -7.10 9.18 -17.04
CA ASN A 537 -6.27 8.59 -16.01
C ASN A 537 -6.61 7.10 -15.87
N GLU A 538 -5.64 6.24 -16.22
CA GLU A 538 -5.77 4.78 -16.14
C GLU A 538 -6.11 4.30 -14.73
N GLY A 539 -5.41 4.79 -13.71
CA GLY A 539 -5.66 4.39 -12.33
C GLY A 539 -7.05 4.79 -11.81
N ALA A 540 -7.65 5.86 -12.35
CA ALA A 540 -9.02 6.26 -12.04
C ALA A 540 -10.06 5.37 -12.75
N ARG A 541 -9.77 4.91 -13.97
CA ARG A 541 -10.63 3.90 -14.65
C ARG A 541 -10.61 2.57 -13.92
N LEU A 542 -9.42 2.07 -13.58
CA LEU A 542 -9.27 0.83 -12.82
C LEU A 542 -9.99 0.91 -11.46
N PHE A 543 -9.97 2.08 -10.83
CA PHE A 543 -10.73 2.32 -9.61
C PHE A 543 -12.25 2.22 -9.85
N TYR A 544 -12.75 2.80 -10.94
CA TYR A 544 -14.16 2.69 -11.31
C TYR A 544 -14.56 1.22 -11.55
N ASP A 545 -13.75 0.49 -12.32
CA ASP A 545 -14.02 -0.91 -12.66
C ASP A 545 -14.15 -1.77 -11.38
N ASP A 546 -13.33 -1.49 -10.37
CA ASP A 546 -13.37 -2.18 -9.09
C ASP A 546 -14.66 -1.90 -8.27
N ILE A 547 -15.22 -0.70 -8.35
CA ILE A 547 -16.38 -0.29 -7.53
C ILE A 547 -17.70 -0.32 -8.29
N GLU A 548 -17.69 -0.54 -9.59
CA GLU A 548 -18.86 -0.41 -10.48
C GLU A 548 -20.11 -1.15 -9.97
N PRO A 549 -20.07 -2.44 -9.54
CA PRO A 549 -21.26 -3.14 -9.07
C PRO A 549 -21.93 -2.46 -7.87
N TRP A 550 -21.13 -2.00 -6.91
CA TRP A 550 -21.62 -1.28 -5.73
C TRP A 550 -22.16 0.10 -6.10
N LEU A 551 -21.43 0.85 -6.92
CA LEU A 551 -21.83 2.19 -7.35
C LEU A 551 -23.14 2.15 -8.14
N THR A 552 -23.28 1.18 -9.04
CA THR A 552 -24.51 0.96 -9.83
C THR A 552 -25.70 0.64 -8.92
N LYS A 553 -25.50 -0.24 -7.93
CA LYS A 553 -26.56 -0.57 -6.98
C LYS A 553 -26.96 0.63 -6.11
N VAL A 554 -26.01 1.42 -5.63
CA VAL A 554 -26.28 2.66 -4.87
C VAL A 554 -27.05 3.69 -5.72
N ASN A 555 -26.65 3.86 -6.99
CA ASN A 555 -27.37 4.76 -7.91
C ASN A 555 -28.83 4.32 -8.10
N ASP A 556 -29.07 3.05 -8.35
CA ASP A 556 -30.42 2.51 -8.56
C ASP A 556 -31.26 2.59 -7.28
N MET A 557 -30.65 2.37 -6.11
CA MET A 557 -31.30 2.59 -4.82
C MET A 557 -31.71 4.05 -4.65
N ALA A 558 -30.83 5.01 -4.99
CA ALA A 558 -31.13 6.44 -4.89
C ALA A 558 -32.25 6.86 -5.86
N ASP A 559 -32.22 6.38 -7.11
CA ASP A 559 -33.26 6.67 -8.11
C ASP A 559 -34.60 6.07 -7.69
N CYS A 560 -34.65 4.82 -7.17
CA CYS A 560 -35.86 4.24 -6.60
C CYS A 560 -36.39 5.03 -5.41
N ALA A 561 -35.50 5.46 -4.49
CA ALA A 561 -35.90 6.26 -3.34
C ALA A 561 -36.53 7.59 -3.75
N ILE A 562 -35.97 8.29 -4.74
CA ILE A 562 -36.50 9.56 -5.25
C ILE A 562 -37.94 9.35 -5.77
N ILE A 563 -38.17 8.30 -6.57
CA ILE A 563 -39.47 7.99 -7.13
C ILE A 563 -40.49 7.66 -6.02
N LEU A 564 -40.11 6.77 -5.08
CA LEU A 564 -41.00 6.32 -4.02
C LEU A 564 -41.30 7.41 -2.97
N LEU A 565 -40.35 8.29 -2.68
CA LEU A 565 -40.57 9.45 -1.80
C LEU A 565 -41.43 10.55 -2.43
N THR A 566 -41.54 10.55 -3.76
CA THR A 566 -42.36 11.53 -4.53
C THR A 566 -43.52 10.85 -5.27
N LYS A 567 -43.94 9.67 -4.84
CA LYS A 567 -44.90 8.81 -5.56
C LYS A 567 -46.22 9.52 -5.95
N ASP A 568 -46.71 10.46 -5.14
CA ASP A 568 -47.93 11.20 -5.39
C ASP A 568 -47.82 12.15 -6.60
N SER A 569 -46.62 12.50 -7.01
CA SER A 569 -46.32 13.33 -8.19
C SER A 569 -45.73 12.53 -9.36
N GLN A 570 -45.68 11.19 -9.27
CA GLN A 570 -45.11 10.31 -10.28
C GLN A 570 -46.20 9.59 -11.08
N THR A 571 -45.86 9.10 -12.27
CA THR A 571 -46.77 8.20 -13.02
C THR A 571 -46.86 6.84 -12.35
N LYS A 572 -47.99 6.15 -12.50
CA LYS A 572 -48.19 4.79 -11.96
C LYS A 572 -47.11 3.81 -12.48
N GLU A 573 -46.73 3.95 -13.74
CA GLU A 573 -45.72 3.13 -14.39
C GLU A 573 -44.33 3.36 -13.79
N ALA A 574 -44.00 4.60 -13.43
CA ALA A 574 -42.71 4.92 -12.78
C ALA A 574 -42.65 4.31 -11.37
N VAL A 575 -43.73 4.44 -10.59
CA VAL A 575 -43.84 3.84 -9.25
C VAL A 575 -43.76 2.31 -9.32
N SER A 576 -44.53 1.70 -10.26
CA SER A 576 -44.54 0.25 -10.44
C SER A 576 -43.13 -0.28 -10.78
N ARG A 577 -42.43 0.38 -11.70
CA ARG A 577 -41.03 0.02 -12.03
C ARG A 577 -40.08 0.17 -10.85
N ALA A 578 -40.20 1.23 -10.05
CA ALA A 578 -39.39 1.41 -8.87
C ALA A 578 -39.62 0.28 -7.85
N VAL A 579 -40.86 -0.13 -7.61
CA VAL A 579 -41.20 -1.27 -6.74
C VAL A 579 -40.59 -2.57 -7.27
N GLU A 580 -40.74 -2.86 -8.58
CA GLU A 580 -40.14 -4.03 -9.22
C GLU A 580 -38.59 -4.03 -9.11
N ASN A 581 -37.95 -2.87 -9.30
CA ASN A 581 -36.50 -2.75 -9.13
C ASN A 581 -36.09 -3.04 -7.68
N VAL A 582 -36.83 -2.56 -6.69
CA VAL A 582 -36.55 -2.88 -5.27
C VAL A 582 -36.66 -4.38 -5.01
N GLU A 583 -37.63 -5.08 -5.60
CA GLU A 583 -37.77 -6.54 -5.47
C GLU A 583 -36.58 -7.32 -6.06
N LYS A 584 -36.00 -6.80 -7.15
CA LYS A 584 -34.86 -7.43 -7.84
C LYS A 584 -33.49 -7.00 -7.29
N MET A 585 -33.45 -6.06 -6.35
CA MET A 585 -32.22 -5.42 -5.88
C MET A 585 -31.15 -6.43 -5.36
N ASP A 586 -31.59 -7.57 -4.84
CA ASP A 586 -30.70 -8.62 -4.31
C ASP A 586 -30.46 -9.79 -5.28
N THR A 587 -30.99 -9.73 -6.51
CA THR A 587 -30.92 -10.84 -7.48
C THR A 587 -30.53 -10.42 -8.90
N ASP A 588 -30.47 -9.12 -9.17
CA ASP A 588 -30.12 -8.61 -10.50
C ASP A 588 -28.61 -8.77 -10.75
N LYS A 589 -28.27 -9.49 -11.81
CA LYS A 589 -26.88 -9.81 -12.18
C LYS A 589 -26.00 -8.60 -12.49
N LYS A 590 -26.56 -7.43 -12.74
CA LYS A 590 -25.78 -6.20 -12.95
C LYS A 590 -25.02 -5.74 -11.68
N TYR A 591 -25.35 -6.32 -10.52
CA TYR A 591 -24.64 -6.08 -9.26
C TYR A 591 -23.74 -7.25 -8.86
N ASP A 592 -23.51 -8.20 -9.78
CA ASP A 592 -22.62 -9.34 -9.51
C ASP A 592 -21.16 -8.87 -9.43
N VAL A 593 -20.50 -9.35 -8.41
CA VAL A 593 -19.06 -9.22 -8.20
C VAL A 593 -18.43 -10.55 -8.57
N GLU A 594 -17.48 -10.56 -9.48
CA GLU A 594 -16.75 -11.78 -9.83
C GLU A 594 -15.88 -12.23 -8.63
N ILE A 595 -15.95 -13.52 -8.33
CA ILE A 595 -15.16 -14.17 -7.29
C ILE A 595 -14.58 -15.47 -7.84
N LEU A 596 -13.52 -15.96 -7.21
CA LEU A 596 -13.02 -17.30 -7.49
C LEU A 596 -13.54 -18.27 -6.42
N ASN A 597 -14.25 -19.29 -6.88
CA ASN A 597 -14.68 -20.42 -6.07
C ASN A 597 -13.72 -21.60 -6.24
N GLY A 598 -13.38 -22.27 -5.14
CA GLY A 598 -12.49 -23.42 -5.13
C GLY A 598 -11.00 -23.02 -5.07
N MET A 599 -10.17 -24.05 -5.01
CA MET A 599 -8.71 -23.88 -5.01
C MET A 599 -8.10 -24.78 -6.09
N GLY A 600 -7.06 -24.28 -6.73
CA GLY A 600 -6.27 -25.05 -7.67
C GLY A 600 -6.98 -25.43 -8.96
N LYS A 601 -6.95 -26.71 -9.32
CA LYS A 601 -7.54 -27.23 -10.57
C LYS A 601 -9.06 -27.06 -10.64
N ASP A 602 -9.71 -26.88 -9.50
CA ASP A 602 -11.15 -26.75 -9.36
C ASP A 602 -11.59 -25.27 -9.28
N ILE A 603 -10.68 -24.33 -9.51
CA ILE A 603 -11.00 -22.89 -9.55
C ILE A 603 -12.02 -22.63 -10.65
N LYS A 604 -13.13 -22.01 -10.27
CA LYS A 604 -14.18 -21.55 -11.17
C LYS A 604 -14.51 -20.10 -10.87
N ILE A 605 -14.73 -19.33 -11.92
CA ILE A 605 -15.33 -18.01 -11.77
C ILE A 605 -16.76 -18.21 -11.27
N GLY A 606 -17.07 -17.55 -10.17
CA GLY A 606 -18.40 -17.43 -9.61
C GLY A 606 -18.76 -15.96 -9.47
N SER A 607 -19.91 -15.68 -8.84
CA SER A 607 -20.28 -14.33 -8.47
C SER A 607 -20.94 -14.30 -7.10
N THR A 608 -20.82 -13.15 -6.45
CA THR A 608 -21.63 -12.76 -5.29
C THR A 608 -22.29 -11.43 -5.58
N GLN A 609 -23.33 -11.07 -4.84
CA GLN A 609 -24.02 -9.80 -5.01
C GLN A 609 -23.35 -8.70 -4.21
N ALA A 610 -23.04 -7.57 -4.83
CA ALA A 610 -22.62 -6.36 -4.11
C ALA A 610 -23.70 -5.95 -3.09
N LYS A 611 -23.27 -5.66 -1.86
CA LYS A 611 -24.17 -5.31 -0.75
C LYS A 611 -23.85 -3.94 -0.13
N PRO A 612 -23.96 -2.86 -0.89
CA PRO A 612 -23.82 -1.51 -0.34
C PRO A 612 -25.05 -1.11 0.47
N ALA A 613 -24.88 -0.26 1.47
CA ALA A 613 -25.95 0.42 2.21
C ALA A 613 -27.07 -0.49 2.72
N GLU A 614 -26.75 -1.73 3.11
CA GLU A 614 -27.75 -2.75 3.47
C GLU A 614 -28.66 -2.37 4.64
N ARG A 615 -28.12 -1.64 5.63
CA ARG A 615 -28.88 -1.31 6.85
C ARG A 615 -29.72 -0.05 6.74
N VAL A 616 -29.43 0.84 5.79
CA VAL A 616 -30.10 2.13 5.66
C VAL A 616 -30.99 2.17 4.42
N LEU A 617 -30.41 2.07 3.21
CA LEU A 617 -31.17 2.26 1.98
C LEU A 617 -32.11 1.11 1.66
N LEU A 618 -31.65 -0.12 1.79
CA LEU A 618 -32.48 -1.27 1.40
C LEU A 618 -33.72 -1.44 2.30
N PRO A 619 -33.63 -1.35 3.64
CA PRO A 619 -34.83 -1.38 4.50
C PRO A 619 -35.78 -0.20 4.25
N MET A 620 -35.25 1.00 4.01
CA MET A 620 -36.06 2.17 3.64
C MET A 620 -36.84 1.91 2.36
N LEU A 621 -36.19 1.41 1.31
CA LEU A 621 -36.80 1.12 0.02
C LEU A 621 -37.86 0.04 0.14
N LYS A 622 -37.61 -1.06 0.83
CA LYS A 622 -38.60 -2.13 1.06
C LYS A 622 -39.84 -1.58 1.74
N LYS A 623 -39.71 -0.76 2.78
CA LYS A 623 -40.84 -0.13 3.46
C LYS A 623 -41.58 0.86 2.57
N LEU A 624 -40.89 1.70 1.77
CA LEU A 624 -41.54 2.62 0.82
C LEU A 624 -42.28 1.89 -0.28
N ALA A 625 -41.80 0.73 -0.71
CA ALA A 625 -42.43 -0.17 -1.68
C ALA A 625 -43.59 -1.00 -1.10
N GLY A 626 -43.86 -0.90 0.22
CA GLY A 626 -44.91 -1.68 0.89
C GLY A 626 -44.50 -3.15 1.18
N LYS A 627 -43.25 -3.43 1.36
CA LYS A 627 -42.66 -4.77 1.58
C LYS A 627 -42.10 -4.95 3.02
#